data_cb342d2639afb655884a6f7b2b6387d0
#
_entry.id   cb342d2639afb655884a6f7b2b6387d0
#
_cell.length_a   1.000
_cell.length_b   1.000
_cell.length_c   1.000
_cell.angle_alpha   90.00
_cell.angle_beta   90.00
_cell.angle_gamma   90.00
#
_symmetry.space_group_name_H-M   'P 1'
#
loop_
_entity.id
_entity.type
_entity.pdbx_description
1 polymer ?
#
loop_
_entity_poly.entity_id
_entity_poly.type
_entity_poly.pdbx_seq_one_letter_code
_entity_poly.pdbx_strand_id
1 'polypeptide(L)'
;MKKKNKNVNASILVIGNEILSGRTQDLNVIFITNWLNKKCGILVKEVRIIPDIEKTIIKNILELSKNYNYVFTTGGIGPTHDDITAKSISKAFKVKYEYHKEAYLILEKYYGKIKFNDGRKKMAKMPKTSKLIYNPSSAAPGFKIKNVFCLPGVPSILQSMINNCQKYLIKVKSTSSISINLRTVESNIAKDLGKIQKKYSKDIDIGSYPFFKLGVIGVAIVLRSSNKVVMQKCKKDIKKFIKIKKINLFNN
;
A
#
# COMPACT_ATOMS: atom_id res chain seq x y z
N MET A 1 16.10 10.32 -26.28
CA MET A 1 15.15 10.92 -25.32
C MET A 1 15.20 10.15 -23.99
N LYS A 2 15.76 10.74 -22.93
CA LYS A 2 15.74 10.14 -21.59
C LYS A 2 14.29 10.08 -21.09
N LYS A 3 13.70 8.89 -20.93
CA LYS A 3 12.41 8.70 -20.26
C LYS A 3 12.49 9.34 -18.86
N LYS A 4 11.83 10.49 -18.66
CA LYS A 4 11.59 11.05 -17.33
C LYS A 4 11.05 9.91 -16.44
N ASN A 5 11.76 9.57 -15.38
CA ASN A 5 11.24 8.70 -14.32
C ASN A 5 9.93 9.36 -13.81
N LYS A 6 8.79 8.88 -14.29
CA LYS A 6 7.50 9.26 -13.70
C LYS A 6 7.52 8.74 -12.27
N ASN A 7 7.42 9.65 -11.30
CA ASN A 7 7.17 9.28 -9.90
C ASN A 7 5.75 8.68 -9.82
N VAL A 8 5.67 7.38 -10.06
CA VAL A 8 4.41 6.64 -9.95
C VAL A 8 4.11 6.45 -8.46
N ASN A 9 2.93 6.86 -8.05
CA ASN A 9 2.49 6.81 -6.66
C ASN A 9 1.16 6.08 -6.49
N ALA A 10 0.87 5.70 -5.26
CA ALA A 10 -0.38 5.06 -4.90
C ALA A 10 -0.95 5.65 -3.60
N SER A 11 -2.24 5.44 -3.40
CA SER A 11 -2.91 5.60 -2.11
C SER A 11 -3.58 4.29 -1.70
N ILE A 12 -3.83 4.17 -0.39
CA ILE A 12 -4.58 3.04 0.19
C ILE A 12 -5.80 3.61 0.90
N LEU A 13 -6.95 2.98 0.67
CA LEU A 13 -8.22 3.30 1.31
C LEU A 13 -8.73 2.06 2.05
N VAL A 14 -8.64 2.08 3.37
CA VAL A 14 -9.18 1.04 4.25
C VAL A 14 -10.63 1.39 4.55
N ILE A 15 -11.53 0.47 4.28
CA ILE A 15 -12.97 0.63 4.48
C ILE A 15 -13.40 -0.43 5.48
N GLY A 16 -13.83 -0.01 6.68
CA GLY A 16 -14.24 -0.93 7.73
C GLY A 16 -14.44 -0.24 9.08
N ASN A 17 -15.63 -0.35 9.61
CA ASN A 17 -16.00 0.15 10.95
C ASN A 17 -15.24 -0.58 12.05
N GLU A 18 -14.86 -1.85 11.85
CA GLU A 18 -14.09 -2.67 12.81
C GLU A 18 -12.68 -2.13 13.02
N ILE A 19 -12.09 -1.50 12.00
CA ILE A 19 -10.78 -0.86 12.10
C ILE A 19 -10.90 0.46 12.88
N LEU A 20 -11.92 1.26 12.55
CA LEU A 20 -12.15 2.55 13.22
C LEU A 20 -12.54 2.40 14.70
N SER A 21 -13.24 1.32 15.05
CA SER A 21 -13.59 1.00 16.44
C SER A 21 -12.45 0.37 17.25
N GLY A 22 -11.30 0.08 16.61
CA GLY A 22 -10.18 -0.60 17.26
C GLY A 22 -10.42 -2.10 17.53
N ARG A 23 -11.54 -2.66 17.07
CA ARG A 23 -11.86 -4.08 17.22
C ARG A 23 -10.87 -4.98 16.47
N THR A 24 -10.40 -4.51 15.32
CA THR A 24 -9.48 -5.23 14.45
C THR A 24 -8.30 -4.35 14.08
N GLN A 25 -7.09 -4.90 14.21
CA GLN A 25 -5.88 -4.22 13.74
C GLN A 25 -5.74 -4.38 12.22
N ASP A 26 -5.49 -3.29 11.50
CA ASP A 26 -5.17 -3.36 10.07
C ASP A 26 -3.75 -3.90 9.83
N LEU A 27 -3.67 -4.97 9.06
CA LEU A 27 -2.41 -5.56 8.60
C LEU A 27 -2.18 -5.35 7.09
N ASN A 28 -3.21 -4.91 6.38
CA ASN A 28 -3.19 -4.78 4.93
C ASN A 28 -2.36 -3.59 4.46
N VAL A 29 -2.42 -2.46 5.17
CA VAL A 29 -1.67 -1.24 4.82
C VAL A 29 -0.17 -1.53 4.77
N ILE A 30 0.38 -2.13 5.81
CA ILE A 30 1.81 -2.47 5.89
C ILE A 30 2.18 -3.43 4.76
N PHE A 31 1.34 -4.45 4.52
CA PHE A 31 1.61 -5.45 3.50
C PHE A 31 1.59 -4.86 2.09
N ILE A 32 0.54 -4.12 1.71
CA ILE A 32 0.40 -3.47 0.40
C ILE A 32 1.55 -2.48 0.17
N THR A 33 1.86 -1.65 1.17
CA THR A 33 2.93 -0.65 1.09
C THR A 33 4.28 -1.31 0.82
N ASN A 34 4.60 -2.38 1.55
CA ASN A 34 5.84 -3.14 1.35
C ASN A 34 5.87 -3.80 -0.03
N TRP A 35 4.77 -4.40 -0.45
CA TRP A 35 4.66 -5.06 -1.74
C TRP A 35 4.82 -4.08 -2.90
N LEU A 36 4.11 -2.95 -2.89
CA LEU A 36 4.20 -1.90 -3.91
C LEU A 36 5.62 -1.35 -4.02
N ASN A 37 6.25 -1.05 -2.88
CA ASN A 37 7.60 -0.49 -2.86
C ASN A 37 8.65 -1.51 -3.35
N LYS A 38 8.65 -2.72 -2.77
CA LYS A 38 9.70 -3.71 -3.05
C LYS A 38 9.55 -4.38 -4.42
N LYS A 39 8.31 -4.69 -4.83
CA LYS A 39 8.05 -5.43 -6.08
C LYS A 39 7.80 -4.54 -7.29
N CYS A 40 7.18 -3.36 -7.08
CA CYS A 40 6.74 -2.49 -8.17
C CYS A 40 7.50 -1.16 -8.24
N GLY A 41 8.23 -0.76 -7.19
CA GLY A 41 8.89 0.54 -7.07
C GLY A 41 7.90 1.71 -6.90
N ILE A 42 6.66 1.42 -6.50
CA ILE A 42 5.59 2.41 -6.34
C ILE A 42 5.51 2.82 -4.87
N LEU A 43 5.56 4.12 -4.61
CA LEU A 43 5.46 4.66 -3.25
C LEU A 43 4.00 4.95 -2.90
N VAL A 44 3.56 4.47 -1.75
CA VAL A 44 2.29 4.89 -1.14
C VAL A 44 2.52 6.28 -0.54
N LYS A 45 1.67 7.24 -0.91
CA LYS A 45 1.76 8.64 -0.47
C LYS A 45 0.65 9.03 0.50
N GLU A 46 -0.45 8.28 0.50
CA GLU A 46 -1.57 8.54 1.38
C GLU A 46 -2.26 7.24 1.78
N VAL A 47 -2.68 7.19 3.03
CA VAL A 47 -3.53 6.12 3.58
C VAL A 47 -4.71 6.79 4.28
N ARG A 48 -5.91 6.35 3.96
CA ARG A 48 -7.14 6.75 4.67
C ARG A 48 -7.84 5.53 5.25
N ILE A 49 -8.41 5.70 6.41
CA ILE A 49 -9.30 4.71 7.04
C ILE A 49 -10.66 5.39 7.15
N ILE A 50 -11.69 4.77 6.59
CA ILE A 50 -13.03 5.34 6.52
C ILE A 50 -14.11 4.33 6.94
N PRO A 51 -15.28 4.81 7.41
CA PRO A 51 -16.41 3.95 7.72
C PRO A 51 -17.07 3.38 6.44
N ASP A 52 -17.86 2.30 6.64
CA ASP A 52 -18.69 1.68 5.62
C ASP A 52 -19.95 2.56 5.32
N ILE A 53 -19.71 3.78 4.86
CA ILE A 53 -20.75 4.76 4.50
C ILE A 53 -20.62 5.12 3.02
N GLU A 54 -21.67 4.86 2.24
CA GLU A 54 -21.66 5.00 0.78
C GLU A 54 -21.16 6.38 0.32
N LYS A 55 -21.69 7.48 0.88
CA LYS A 55 -21.27 8.84 0.52
C LYS A 55 -19.80 9.09 0.79
N THR A 56 -19.29 8.58 1.90
CA THR A 56 -17.89 8.70 2.31
C THR A 56 -16.97 7.91 1.35
N ILE A 57 -17.38 6.70 1.00
CA ILE A 57 -16.63 5.87 0.04
C ILE A 57 -16.57 6.57 -1.33
N ILE A 58 -17.70 7.02 -1.86
CA ILE A 58 -17.79 7.72 -3.15
C ILE A 58 -16.85 8.92 -3.19
N LYS A 59 -16.91 9.81 -2.19
CA LYS A 59 -16.07 11.01 -2.08
C LYS A 59 -14.59 10.65 -2.13
N ASN A 60 -14.17 9.69 -1.29
CA ASN A 60 -12.76 9.29 -1.19
C ASN A 60 -12.26 8.62 -2.48
N ILE A 61 -13.05 7.75 -3.10
CA ILE A 61 -12.70 7.11 -4.37
C ILE A 61 -12.48 8.14 -5.47
N LEU A 62 -13.38 9.11 -5.62
CA LEU A 62 -13.25 10.16 -6.64
C LEU A 62 -12.00 11.02 -6.43
N GLU A 63 -11.77 11.44 -5.19
CA GLU A 63 -10.61 12.27 -4.83
C GLU A 63 -9.29 11.52 -5.04
N LEU A 64 -9.16 10.32 -4.45
CA LEU A 64 -7.93 9.53 -4.52
C LEU A 64 -7.63 9.06 -5.95
N SER A 65 -8.65 8.65 -6.71
CA SER A 65 -8.46 8.23 -8.10
C SER A 65 -8.01 9.36 -9.03
N LYS A 66 -8.34 10.62 -8.71
CA LYS A 66 -7.87 11.80 -9.43
C LYS A 66 -6.43 12.16 -9.07
N ASN A 67 -6.05 12.02 -7.79
CA ASN A 67 -4.79 12.54 -7.27
C ASN A 67 -3.63 11.54 -7.37
N TYR A 68 -3.90 10.23 -7.44
CA TYR A 68 -2.90 9.16 -7.43
C TYR A 68 -2.95 8.31 -8.69
N ASN A 69 -1.79 7.77 -9.08
CA ASN A 69 -1.72 6.88 -10.24
C ASN A 69 -2.49 5.57 -9.97
N TYR A 70 -2.50 5.10 -8.72
CA TYR A 70 -3.20 3.89 -8.29
C TYR A 70 -3.85 4.09 -6.92
N VAL A 71 -5.02 3.50 -6.74
CA VAL A 71 -5.74 3.44 -5.47
C VAL A 71 -5.98 1.97 -5.13
N PHE A 72 -5.59 1.54 -3.95
CA PHE A 72 -5.89 0.22 -3.43
C PHE A 72 -6.92 0.34 -2.32
N THR A 73 -8.09 -0.27 -2.49
CA THR A 73 -9.07 -0.34 -1.40
C THR A 73 -9.02 -1.71 -0.74
N THR A 74 -9.25 -1.76 0.55
CA THR A 74 -9.40 -3.00 1.32
C THR A 74 -10.69 -2.94 2.13
N GLY A 75 -11.46 -4.05 2.11
CA GLY A 75 -12.71 -4.19 2.84
C GLY A 75 -13.98 -3.92 2.03
N GLY A 76 -15.10 -4.33 2.57
CA GLY A 76 -16.45 -4.07 2.06
C GLY A 76 -16.82 -4.74 0.71
N ILE A 77 -16.21 -5.88 0.36
CA ILE A 77 -16.54 -6.66 -0.85
C ILE A 77 -16.99 -8.10 -0.56
N GLY A 78 -17.31 -8.39 0.69
CA GLY A 78 -17.80 -9.69 1.12
C GLY A 78 -19.31 -9.92 0.85
N PRO A 79 -19.86 -10.95 1.50
CA PRO A 79 -21.24 -11.38 1.28
C PRO A 79 -22.28 -10.67 2.16
N THR A 80 -21.88 -9.86 3.14
CA THR A 80 -22.76 -9.31 4.16
C THR A 80 -23.43 -8.00 3.72
N HIS A 81 -24.42 -7.54 4.44
CA HIS A 81 -25.23 -6.37 4.06
C HIS A 81 -24.42 -5.07 4.05
N ASP A 82 -23.43 -4.97 4.91
CA ASP A 82 -22.51 -3.84 5.07
C ASP A 82 -21.37 -3.81 4.03
N ASP A 83 -21.17 -4.90 3.28
CA ASP A 83 -20.23 -4.93 2.14
C ASP A 83 -20.76 -4.09 0.96
N ILE A 84 -20.55 -2.78 1.03
CA ILE A 84 -21.09 -1.82 0.05
C ILE A 84 -20.05 -1.20 -0.87
N THR A 85 -18.78 -1.55 -0.72
CA THR A 85 -17.67 -0.93 -1.46
C THR A 85 -17.82 -1.05 -2.97
N ALA A 86 -18.14 -2.23 -3.50
CA ALA A 86 -18.31 -2.43 -4.95
C ALA A 86 -19.47 -1.60 -5.54
N LYS A 87 -20.59 -1.51 -4.82
CA LYS A 87 -21.75 -0.69 -5.18
C LYS A 87 -21.39 0.80 -5.16
N SER A 88 -20.68 1.24 -4.12
CA SER A 88 -20.25 2.63 -3.97
C SER A 88 -19.27 3.06 -5.07
N ILE A 89 -18.33 2.19 -5.44
CA ILE A 89 -17.40 2.42 -6.56
C ILE A 89 -18.15 2.51 -7.89
N SER A 90 -19.18 1.68 -8.10
CA SER A 90 -20.04 1.76 -9.29
C SER A 90 -20.71 3.13 -9.41
N LYS A 91 -21.25 3.65 -8.30
CA LYS A 91 -21.86 4.97 -8.25
C LYS A 91 -20.83 6.08 -8.47
N ALA A 92 -19.65 5.99 -7.83
CA ALA A 92 -18.58 6.96 -8.00
C ALA A 92 -18.17 7.13 -9.48
N PHE A 93 -18.08 6.04 -10.21
CA PHE A 93 -17.70 6.09 -11.63
C PHE A 93 -18.88 6.14 -12.60
N LYS A 94 -20.12 6.22 -12.09
CA LYS A 94 -21.36 6.30 -12.89
C LYS A 94 -21.50 5.13 -13.86
N VAL A 95 -21.20 3.90 -13.41
CA VAL A 95 -21.34 2.67 -14.17
C VAL A 95 -22.34 1.75 -13.48
N LYS A 96 -22.96 0.82 -14.25
CA LYS A 96 -23.89 -0.15 -13.68
C LYS A 96 -23.20 -1.06 -12.69
N TYR A 97 -23.88 -1.38 -11.59
CA TYR A 97 -23.51 -2.40 -10.63
C TYR A 97 -24.26 -3.67 -10.98
N GLU A 98 -23.58 -4.65 -11.55
CA GLU A 98 -24.21 -5.84 -12.12
C GLU A 98 -23.37 -7.09 -11.85
N TYR A 99 -23.92 -8.26 -12.09
CA TYR A 99 -23.19 -9.53 -12.02
C TYR A 99 -22.12 -9.57 -13.11
N HIS A 100 -20.87 -9.79 -12.69
CA HIS A 100 -19.79 -10.09 -13.61
C HIS A 100 -19.87 -11.57 -13.99
N LYS A 101 -20.11 -11.88 -15.27
CA LYS A 101 -20.36 -13.24 -15.76
C LYS A 101 -19.31 -14.26 -15.29
N GLU A 102 -18.04 -13.95 -15.46
CA GLU A 102 -16.95 -14.84 -15.08
C GLU A 102 -16.86 -15.03 -13.56
N ALA A 103 -16.99 -13.94 -12.77
CA ALA A 103 -16.98 -14.02 -11.31
C ALA A 103 -18.14 -14.91 -10.79
N TYR A 104 -19.31 -14.79 -11.40
CA TYR A 104 -20.47 -15.60 -11.06
C TYR A 104 -20.19 -17.10 -11.29
N LEU A 105 -19.66 -17.45 -12.46
CA LEU A 105 -19.31 -18.84 -12.79
C LEU A 105 -18.23 -19.42 -11.88
N ILE A 106 -17.21 -18.62 -11.53
CA ILE A 106 -16.15 -19.03 -10.60
C ILE A 106 -16.75 -19.37 -9.23
N LEU A 107 -17.61 -18.49 -8.70
CA LEU A 107 -18.23 -18.68 -7.39
C LEU A 107 -19.24 -19.83 -7.38
N GLU A 108 -20.06 -19.96 -8.42
CA GLU A 108 -21.01 -21.07 -8.57
C GLU A 108 -20.27 -22.42 -8.61
N LYS A 109 -19.17 -22.50 -9.37
CA LYS A 109 -18.34 -23.71 -9.44
C LYS A 109 -17.70 -24.03 -8.08
N TYR A 110 -17.24 -23.03 -7.36
CA TYR A 110 -16.54 -23.20 -6.07
C TYR A 110 -17.49 -23.64 -4.95
N TYR A 111 -18.68 -23.03 -4.86
CA TYR A 111 -19.64 -23.33 -3.80
C TYR A 111 -20.58 -24.47 -4.13
N GLY A 112 -20.75 -24.79 -5.40
CA GLY A 112 -21.80 -25.68 -5.90
C GLY A 112 -23.20 -25.04 -5.83
N LYS A 113 -24.11 -25.44 -6.69
CA LYS A 113 -25.46 -24.85 -6.85
C LYS A 113 -26.23 -24.72 -5.54
N ILE A 114 -26.20 -25.77 -4.69
CA ILE A 114 -26.95 -25.80 -3.42
C ILE A 114 -26.46 -24.76 -2.41
N LYS A 115 -25.14 -24.54 -2.31
CA LYS A 115 -24.53 -23.61 -1.34
C LYS A 115 -24.34 -22.20 -1.90
N PHE A 116 -24.63 -21.95 -3.18
CA PHE A 116 -24.47 -20.66 -3.83
C PHE A 116 -25.68 -19.75 -3.58
N ASN A 117 -25.83 -19.30 -2.33
CA ASN A 117 -26.89 -18.43 -1.86
C ASN A 117 -26.69 -16.96 -2.31
N ASP A 118 -27.67 -16.09 -2.00
CA ASP A 118 -27.67 -14.70 -2.47
C ASP A 118 -26.50 -13.87 -1.91
N GLY A 119 -26.05 -14.11 -0.68
CA GLY A 119 -24.85 -13.47 -0.13
C GLY A 119 -23.60 -13.81 -0.95
N ARG A 120 -23.43 -15.08 -1.33
CA ARG A 120 -22.32 -15.52 -2.19
C ARG A 120 -22.43 -14.99 -3.61
N LYS A 121 -23.64 -14.96 -4.18
CA LYS A 121 -23.90 -14.32 -5.49
C LYS A 121 -23.58 -12.85 -5.48
N LYS A 122 -23.84 -12.14 -4.36
CA LYS A 122 -23.50 -10.73 -4.20
C LYS A 122 -22.02 -10.46 -4.47
N MET A 123 -21.11 -11.34 -4.07
CA MET A 123 -19.67 -11.19 -4.30
C MET A 123 -19.28 -11.22 -5.80
N ALA A 124 -20.17 -11.66 -6.67
CA ALA A 124 -19.99 -11.56 -8.13
C ALA A 124 -20.50 -10.23 -8.71
N LYS A 125 -21.18 -9.38 -7.91
CA LYS A 125 -21.61 -8.06 -8.37
C LYS A 125 -20.50 -7.04 -8.22
N MET A 126 -20.21 -6.34 -9.31
CA MET A 126 -19.17 -5.33 -9.35
C MET A 126 -19.46 -4.27 -10.43
N PRO A 127 -18.68 -3.18 -10.51
CA PRO A 127 -18.85 -2.18 -11.56
C PRO A 127 -18.74 -2.82 -12.96
N LYS A 128 -19.63 -2.48 -13.87
CA LYS A 128 -19.66 -2.96 -15.26
C LYS A 128 -18.33 -2.83 -15.94
N THR A 129 -17.52 -3.04 -16.47
CA THR A 129 -16.19 -2.84 -17.04
C THR A 129 -15.03 -3.19 -16.11
N SER A 130 -15.31 -3.81 -14.98
CA SER A 130 -14.28 -4.30 -14.06
C SER A 130 -13.46 -5.42 -14.70
N LYS A 131 -12.16 -5.44 -14.34
CA LYS A 131 -11.28 -6.58 -14.61
C LYS A 131 -11.08 -7.36 -13.32
N LEU A 132 -11.22 -8.69 -13.37
CA LEU A 132 -11.07 -9.52 -12.19
C LEU A 132 -9.64 -9.55 -11.65
N ILE A 133 -9.53 -9.57 -10.34
CA ILE A 133 -8.33 -9.91 -9.59
C ILE A 133 -8.65 -11.26 -8.94
N TYR A 134 -8.07 -12.32 -9.50
CA TYR A 134 -8.36 -13.68 -9.07
C TYR A 134 -7.89 -13.94 -7.64
N ASN A 135 -8.70 -14.72 -6.94
CA ASN A 135 -8.45 -15.13 -5.57
C ASN A 135 -8.19 -16.64 -5.52
N PRO A 136 -6.93 -17.04 -5.32
CA PRO A 136 -6.60 -18.46 -5.28
C PRO A 136 -7.03 -19.16 -3.97
N SER A 137 -7.33 -18.39 -2.90
CA SER A 137 -7.62 -18.95 -1.57
C SER A 137 -9.10 -19.28 -1.35
N SER A 138 -10.03 -18.41 -1.79
CA SER A 138 -11.46 -18.57 -1.50
C SER A 138 -12.38 -18.27 -2.68
N ALA A 139 -11.83 -18.27 -3.88
CA ALA A 139 -12.50 -18.05 -5.16
C ALA A 139 -13.16 -16.67 -5.35
N ALA A 140 -13.67 -16.01 -4.30
CA ALA A 140 -14.31 -14.70 -4.41
C ALA A 140 -13.33 -13.63 -4.92
N PRO A 141 -13.45 -13.16 -6.18
CA PRO A 141 -12.46 -12.28 -6.77
C PRO A 141 -12.59 -10.85 -6.24
N GLY A 142 -11.47 -10.14 -6.19
CA GLY A 142 -11.47 -8.70 -6.22
C GLY A 142 -11.61 -8.18 -7.64
N PHE A 143 -11.56 -6.86 -7.81
CA PHE A 143 -11.66 -6.27 -9.14
C PHE A 143 -10.83 -5.00 -9.29
N LYS A 144 -10.57 -4.65 -10.54
CA LYS A 144 -9.97 -3.38 -10.92
C LYS A 144 -10.90 -2.62 -11.85
N ILE A 145 -11.13 -1.34 -11.57
CA ILE A 145 -11.80 -0.39 -12.47
C ILE A 145 -10.98 0.90 -12.56
N LYS A 146 -10.76 1.42 -13.77
CA LYS A 146 -9.83 2.55 -13.99
C LYS A 146 -8.48 2.29 -13.30
N ASN A 147 -8.07 3.13 -12.35
CA ASN A 147 -6.87 3.00 -11.54
C ASN A 147 -7.14 2.52 -10.10
N VAL A 148 -8.36 2.07 -9.80
CA VAL A 148 -8.77 1.58 -8.49
C VAL A 148 -8.74 0.05 -8.46
N PHE A 149 -8.04 -0.52 -7.48
CA PHE A 149 -7.96 -1.93 -7.16
C PHE A 149 -8.76 -2.20 -5.90
N CYS A 150 -9.74 -3.09 -5.98
CA CYS A 150 -10.63 -3.39 -4.87
C CYS A 150 -10.35 -4.81 -4.36
N LEU A 151 -9.88 -4.89 -3.13
CA LEU A 151 -9.41 -6.12 -2.49
C LEU A 151 -10.17 -6.38 -1.18
N PRO A 152 -10.25 -7.63 -0.71
CA PRO A 152 -10.93 -7.97 0.54
C PRO A 152 -10.19 -7.41 1.76
N GLY A 153 -10.92 -7.27 2.89
CA GLY A 153 -10.36 -6.86 4.17
C GLY A 153 -9.55 -7.96 4.86
N VAL A 154 -9.85 -9.24 4.61
CA VAL A 154 -9.16 -10.37 5.27
C VAL A 154 -7.71 -10.47 4.81
N PRO A 155 -6.71 -10.31 5.71
CA PRO A 155 -5.30 -10.19 5.32
C PRO A 155 -4.77 -11.40 4.55
N SER A 156 -5.05 -12.62 4.99
CA SER A 156 -4.57 -13.84 4.31
C SER A 156 -5.09 -13.95 2.87
N ILE A 157 -6.34 -13.55 2.65
CA ILE A 157 -6.96 -13.56 1.31
C ILE A 157 -6.32 -12.48 0.43
N LEU A 158 -6.22 -11.25 0.93
CA LEU A 158 -5.58 -10.14 0.20
C LEU A 158 -4.15 -10.51 -0.21
N GLN A 159 -3.37 -11.08 0.70
CA GLN A 159 -1.99 -11.49 0.45
C GLN A 159 -1.88 -12.51 -0.68
N SER A 160 -2.81 -13.46 -0.75
CA SER A 160 -2.85 -14.45 -1.83
C SER A 160 -3.17 -13.83 -3.20
N MET A 161 -3.94 -12.74 -3.22
CA MET A 161 -4.45 -12.08 -4.43
C MET A 161 -3.53 -11.01 -4.99
N ILE A 162 -2.75 -10.33 -4.15
CA ILE A 162 -2.08 -9.07 -4.51
C ILE A 162 -1.15 -9.19 -5.73
N ASN A 163 -0.50 -10.34 -5.91
CA ASN A 163 0.39 -10.58 -7.05
C ASN A 163 -0.36 -10.51 -8.39
N ASN A 164 -1.66 -10.80 -8.41
CA ASN A 164 -2.51 -10.69 -9.60
C ASN A 164 -2.76 -9.23 -10.03
N CYS A 165 -2.46 -8.25 -9.16
CA CYS A 165 -2.52 -6.84 -9.48
C CYS A 165 -1.32 -6.39 -10.33
N GLN A 166 -0.18 -7.08 -10.26
CA GLN A 166 1.09 -6.65 -10.84
C GLN A 166 1.01 -6.42 -12.36
N LYS A 167 0.23 -7.24 -13.08
CA LYS A 167 0.03 -7.11 -14.53
C LYS A 167 -0.61 -5.79 -14.98
N TYR A 168 -1.25 -5.07 -14.06
CA TYR A 168 -1.91 -3.80 -14.32
C TYR A 168 -1.08 -2.59 -13.87
N LEU A 169 0.08 -2.80 -13.28
CA LEU A 169 0.93 -1.75 -12.73
C LEU A 169 2.11 -1.45 -13.67
N ILE A 170 2.48 -0.18 -13.74
CA ILE A 170 3.72 0.22 -14.43
C ILE A 170 4.88 -0.16 -13.53
N LYS A 171 5.80 -0.98 -14.03
CA LYS A 171 7.06 -1.26 -13.33
C LYS A 171 7.92 -0.01 -13.28
N VAL A 172 8.27 0.41 -12.08
CA VAL A 172 9.22 1.49 -11.81
C VAL A 172 10.45 0.87 -11.13
N LYS A 173 11.59 1.51 -11.26
CA LYS A 173 12.80 1.06 -10.57
C LYS A 173 12.55 1.10 -9.06
N SER A 174 12.65 -0.04 -8.41
CA SER A 174 12.42 -0.14 -6.97
C SER A 174 13.38 0.74 -6.18
N THR A 175 12.87 1.37 -5.14
CA THR A 175 13.67 2.11 -4.18
C THR A 175 14.43 1.13 -3.30
N SER A 176 15.74 1.28 -3.22
CA SER A 176 16.59 0.55 -2.27
C SER A 176 16.68 1.34 -0.98
N SER A 177 16.88 0.66 0.15
CA SER A 177 17.16 1.31 1.44
C SER A 177 18.45 0.78 2.05
N ILE A 178 19.13 1.66 2.78
CA ILE A 178 20.30 1.32 3.61
C ILE A 178 20.00 1.85 5.00
N SER A 179 20.14 1.01 6.02
CA SER A 179 20.08 1.43 7.43
C SER A 179 21.45 1.49 8.05
N ILE A 180 21.68 2.52 8.88
CA ILE A 180 22.88 2.71 9.69
C ILE A 180 22.41 2.94 11.12
N ASN A 181 22.70 1.98 12.00
CA ASN A 181 22.26 2.02 13.39
C ASN A 181 23.34 2.63 14.27
N LEU A 182 22.98 3.61 15.07
CA LEU A 182 23.88 4.39 15.91
C LEU A 182 23.50 4.28 17.38
N ARG A 183 24.50 4.29 18.27
CA ARG A 183 24.33 4.46 19.73
C ARG A 183 24.31 5.95 20.06
N THR A 184 23.18 6.58 19.87
CA THR A 184 23.00 8.03 20.14
C THR A 184 21.52 8.36 20.19
N VAL A 185 21.18 9.59 20.53
CA VAL A 185 19.83 10.16 20.46
C VAL A 185 19.68 11.06 19.23
N GLU A 186 18.47 11.24 18.74
CA GLU A 186 18.20 12.01 17.52
C GLU A 186 18.69 13.46 17.60
N SER A 187 18.56 14.10 18.76
CA SER A 187 19.00 15.50 18.98
C SER A 187 20.48 15.73 18.66
N ASN A 188 21.33 14.74 18.92
CA ASN A 188 22.78 14.86 18.68
C ASN A 188 23.16 14.86 17.18
N ILE A 189 22.28 14.31 16.33
CA ILE A 189 22.55 14.16 14.89
C ILE A 189 21.66 15.03 14.01
N ALA A 190 20.56 15.58 14.54
CA ALA A 190 19.53 16.27 13.78
C ALA A 190 20.06 17.38 12.87
N LYS A 191 20.94 18.27 13.39
CA LYS A 191 21.52 19.39 12.64
C LYS A 191 22.36 18.91 11.45
N ASP A 192 23.23 17.93 11.67
CA ASP A 192 24.15 17.44 10.62
C ASP A 192 23.41 16.57 9.61
N LEU A 193 22.47 15.75 10.08
CA LEU A 193 21.60 14.96 9.21
C LEU A 193 20.74 15.87 8.32
N GLY A 194 20.22 16.97 8.86
CA GLY A 194 19.47 17.97 8.10
C GLY A 194 20.30 18.64 6.99
N LYS A 195 21.60 18.93 7.24
CA LYS A 195 22.52 19.44 6.19
C LYS A 195 22.72 18.41 5.08
N ILE A 196 22.93 17.15 5.44
CA ILE A 196 23.11 16.05 4.48
C ILE A 196 21.82 15.85 3.70
N GLN A 197 20.63 15.86 4.35
CA GLN A 197 19.33 15.76 3.64
C GLN A 197 19.17 16.88 2.62
N LYS A 198 19.49 18.13 2.95
CA LYS A 198 19.45 19.27 2.01
C LYS A 198 20.34 19.03 0.78
N LYS A 199 21.56 18.53 0.99
CA LYS A 199 22.51 18.21 -0.08
C LYS A 199 21.99 17.17 -1.04
N TYR A 200 21.24 16.17 -0.55
CA TYR A 200 20.75 15.03 -1.33
C TYR A 200 19.25 15.05 -1.58
N SER A 201 18.55 16.14 -1.29
CA SER A 201 17.08 16.25 -1.28
C SER A 201 16.37 15.82 -2.58
N LYS A 202 17.05 15.92 -3.74
CA LYS A 202 16.51 15.56 -5.05
C LYS A 202 16.48 14.04 -5.30
N ASP A 203 17.38 13.29 -4.66
CA ASP A 203 17.65 11.90 -5.00
C ASP A 203 17.47 10.94 -3.83
N ILE A 204 17.56 11.41 -2.60
CA ILE A 204 17.55 10.57 -1.39
C ILE A 204 16.59 11.14 -0.36
N ASP A 205 15.77 10.25 0.19
CA ASP A 205 15.01 10.47 1.41
C ASP A 205 15.78 9.87 2.59
N ILE A 206 16.05 10.70 3.61
CA ILE A 206 16.78 10.31 4.83
C ILE A 206 15.82 10.40 6.00
N GLY A 207 15.51 9.25 6.62
CA GLY A 207 14.76 9.19 7.87
C GLY A 207 15.65 8.86 9.05
N SER A 208 15.30 9.36 10.24
CA SER A 208 15.86 8.91 11.51
C SER A 208 14.75 8.28 12.33
N TYR A 209 15.06 7.14 12.94
CA TYR A 209 14.09 6.35 13.71
C TYR A 209 14.74 5.95 15.03
N PRO A 210 14.26 6.49 16.16
CA PRO A 210 14.76 6.08 17.45
C PRO A 210 14.32 4.63 17.73
N PHE A 211 15.17 3.90 18.42
CA PHE A 211 14.84 2.56 18.90
C PHE A 211 15.45 2.30 20.28
N PHE A 212 14.85 1.38 21.01
CA PHE A 212 15.38 0.89 22.27
C PHE A 212 15.59 -0.62 22.14
N LYS A 213 16.83 -1.07 22.30
CA LYS A 213 17.18 -2.48 22.16
C LYS A 213 18.25 -2.86 23.17
N LEU A 214 18.06 -3.94 23.91
CA LEU A 214 18.99 -4.46 24.92
C LEU A 214 19.44 -3.40 25.95
N GLY A 215 18.50 -2.60 26.46
CA GLY A 215 18.77 -1.56 27.44
C GLY A 215 19.47 -0.31 26.88
N VAL A 216 19.70 -0.23 25.57
CA VAL A 216 20.42 0.88 24.93
C VAL A 216 19.50 1.66 23.98
N ILE A 217 19.54 2.98 24.12
CA ILE A 217 18.89 3.89 23.17
C ILE A 217 19.76 4.01 21.91
N GLY A 218 19.12 3.90 20.76
CA GLY A 218 19.79 4.08 19.48
C GLY A 218 18.93 4.80 18.45
N VAL A 219 19.54 5.17 17.33
CA VAL A 219 18.86 5.77 16.17
C VAL A 219 19.28 5.05 14.90
N ALA A 220 18.29 4.61 14.13
CA ALA A 220 18.49 4.06 12.80
C ALA A 220 18.37 5.19 11.77
N ILE A 221 19.46 5.52 11.08
CA ILE A 221 19.42 6.40 9.90
C ILE A 221 19.10 5.53 8.70
N VAL A 222 17.98 5.80 8.03
CA VAL A 222 17.51 5.04 6.86
C VAL A 222 17.58 5.92 5.63
N LEU A 223 18.42 5.52 4.66
CA LEU A 223 18.55 6.14 3.35
C LEU A 223 17.66 5.41 2.37
N ARG A 224 16.84 6.12 1.60
CA ARG A 224 15.99 5.56 0.55
C ARG A 224 16.26 6.25 -0.78
N SER A 225 16.56 5.49 -1.82
CA SER A 225 16.76 6.02 -3.18
C SER A 225 16.62 4.94 -4.24
N SER A 226 16.19 5.33 -5.44
CA SER A 226 16.30 4.51 -6.65
C SER A 226 17.68 4.61 -7.32
N ASN A 227 18.52 5.57 -6.89
CA ASN A 227 19.87 5.81 -7.39
C ASN A 227 20.92 5.26 -6.43
N LYS A 228 21.38 4.03 -6.70
CA LYS A 228 22.38 3.35 -5.87
C LYS A 228 23.71 4.12 -5.75
N VAL A 229 24.13 4.80 -6.80
CA VAL A 229 25.42 5.56 -6.80
C VAL A 229 25.34 6.73 -5.84
N VAL A 230 24.27 7.53 -5.95
CA VAL A 230 24.05 8.69 -5.06
C VAL A 230 23.86 8.23 -3.61
N MET A 231 23.16 7.08 -3.41
CA MET A 231 22.96 6.50 -2.08
C MET A 231 24.30 6.10 -1.42
N GLN A 232 25.25 5.54 -2.17
CA GLN A 232 26.59 5.22 -1.63
C GLN A 232 27.41 6.48 -1.30
N LYS A 233 27.29 7.55 -2.09
CA LYS A 233 27.91 8.84 -1.79
C LYS A 233 27.34 9.42 -0.47
N CYS A 234 26.03 9.43 -0.33
CA CYS A 234 25.36 9.88 0.88
C CYS A 234 25.77 9.05 2.11
N LYS A 235 25.83 7.70 1.96
CA LYS A 235 26.32 6.81 3.02
C LYS A 235 27.75 7.16 3.47
N LYS A 236 28.64 7.52 2.53
CA LYS A 236 30.00 7.96 2.85
C LYS A 236 29.99 9.26 3.66
N ASP A 237 29.18 10.25 3.28
CA ASP A 237 29.05 11.51 4.00
C ASP A 237 28.52 11.29 5.43
N ILE A 238 27.52 10.42 5.60
CA ILE A 238 27.03 10.06 6.93
C ILE A 238 28.12 9.38 7.76
N LYS A 239 28.85 8.41 7.19
CA LYS A 239 29.96 7.77 7.91
C LYS A 239 31.04 8.76 8.32
N LYS A 240 31.35 9.77 7.47
CA LYS A 240 32.32 10.83 7.78
C LYS A 240 31.87 11.64 8.98
N PHE A 241 30.63 12.13 9.03
CA PHE A 241 30.18 12.92 10.18
C PHE A 241 30.08 12.08 11.47
N ILE A 242 29.68 10.80 11.39
CA ILE A 242 29.65 9.85 12.52
C ILE A 242 31.06 9.75 13.13
N LYS A 243 32.10 9.59 12.27
CA LYS A 243 33.50 9.52 12.71
C LYS A 243 33.96 10.83 13.39
N ILE A 244 33.63 11.98 12.80
CA ILE A 244 33.96 13.30 13.36
C ILE A 244 33.32 13.49 14.75
N LYS A 245 32.07 13.08 14.90
CA LYS A 245 31.31 13.17 16.16
C LYS A 245 31.64 12.06 17.16
N LYS A 246 32.54 11.12 16.81
CA LYS A 246 32.89 9.96 17.66
C LYS A 246 31.65 9.13 18.10
N ILE A 247 30.65 9.02 17.22
CA ILE A 247 29.42 8.25 17.50
C ILE A 247 29.67 6.78 17.19
N ASN A 248 29.36 5.90 18.13
CA ASN A 248 29.51 4.47 17.96
C ASN A 248 28.38 3.88 17.11
N LEU A 249 28.74 2.92 16.27
CA LEU A 249 27.77 2.09 15.57
C LEU A 249 27.09 1.13 16.57
N PHE A 250 25.84 0.85 16.35
CA PHE A 250 25.13 -0.22 17.04
C PHE A 250 25.38 -1.50 16.22
N ASN A 251 26.24 -2.37 16.73
CA ASN A 251 26.46 -3.69 16.14
C ASN A 251 25.28 -4.59 16.54
N ASN A 252 24.69 -5.26 15.54
CA ASN A 252 23.60 -6.22 15.76
C ASN A 252 24.11 -7.45 16.48
#